data_95dbac16c6e40ba6509bb4e4bbc5a669
#
_entry.id   95dbac16c6e40ba6509bb4e4bbc5a669
#
_cell.length_a   1.000
_cell.length_b   1.000
_cell.length_c   1.000
_cell.angle_alpha   90.00
_cell.angle_beta   90.00
_cell.angle_gamma   90.00
#
_symmetry.space_group_name_H-M   'P 1'
#
loop_
_entity.id
_entity.type
_entity.pdbx_description
1 polymer ?
#
loop_
_entity_poly.entity_id
_entity_poly.type
_entity_poly.pdbx_seq_one_letter_code
_entity_poly.pdbx_strand_id
1 'polypeptide(L)'
;MPNWCSTAYVIEGDTQEVKALYELMKGLEEQEKPTVENGFGTAWLGCLVDALGGDWHDVRCRGHWDGLDFDGYVLTFWTETAWATCNEVFELVRQKFPSLCYYYRAEEPGMGDYYTNDIEGRYYPERYLIDLSTDKGDWHTEYFEDRTSLYEWLEEIAGVPVRSEQDVQSLEERWEEINPDAYININEFKVFED
;
A
#
# COMPACT_ATOMS: atom_id res chain seq x y z
N MET A 1 -2.11 17.83 10.31
CA MET A 1 -2.17 17.16 9.00
C MET A 1 -2.16 15.68 9.31
N PRO A 2 -2.98 14.81 8.72
CA PRO A 2 -2.87 13.39 9.00
C PRO A 2 -1.58 12.83 8.39
N ASN A 3 -1.06 11.75 8.96
CA ASN A 3 -0.16 10.89 8.22
C ASN A 3 -0.97 10.22 7.09
N TRP A 4 -0.35 10.03 5.95
CA TRP A 4 -0.98 9.37 4.82
C TRP A 4 -0.53 7.92 4.74
N CYS A 5 -1.51 7.05 4.57
CA CYS A 5 -1.32 5.63 4.32
C CYS A 5 -1.54 5.38 2.83
N SER A 6 -0.47 5.00 2.14
CA SER A 6 -0.54 4.53 0.76
C SER A 6 -0.84 3.04 0.75
N THR A 7 -1.83 2.62 -0.05
CA THR A 7 -2.23 1.22 -0.06
C THR A 7 -2.45 0.75 -1.49
N ALA A 8 -1.70 -0.25 -1.92
CA ALA A 8 -1.92 -0.94 -3.17
C ALA A 8 -2.97 -2.04 -2.99
N TYR A 9 -3.95 -2.12 -3.90
CA TYR A 9 -5.04 -3.11 -3.88
C TYR A 9 -5.04 -3.96 -5.14
N VAL A 10 -5.37 -5.23 -4.96
CA VAL A 10 -5.79 -6.15 -6.02
C VAL A 10 -7.15 -6.72 -5.63
N ILE A 11 -8.11 -6.66 -6.53
CA ILE A 11 -9.44 -7.28 -6.36
C ILE A 11 -9.62 -8.35 -7.42
N GLU A 12 -10.00 -9.55 -6.99
CA GLU A 12 -10.29 -10.69 -7.84
C GLU A 12 -11.63 -11.33 -7.50
N GLY A 13 -12.16 -12.16 -8.41
CA GLY A 13 -13.40 -12.90 -8.23
C GLY A 13 -14.05 -13.25 -9.56
N ASP A 14 -15.39 -13.33 -9.59
CA ASP A 14 -16.10 -13.46 -10.86
C ASP A 14 -15.80 -12.26 -11.77
N THR A 15 -15.36 -12.53 -12.99
CA THR A 15 -14.89 -11.49 -13.93
C THR A 15 -15.98 -10.45 -14.24
N GLN A 16 -17.25 -10.81 -14.18
CA GLN A 16 -18.34 -9.86 -14.42
C GLN A 16 -18.52 -8.93 -13.23
N GLU A 17 -18.34 -9.44 -11.98
CA GLU A 17 -18.39 -8.61 -10.78
C GLU A 17 -17.17 -7.71 -10.69
N VAL A 18 -15.95 -8.20 -11.00
CA VAL A 18 -14.74 -7.36 -11.07
C VAL A 18 -14.92 -6.24 -12.08
N LYS A 19 -15.41 -6.57 -13.28
CA LYS A 19 -15.70 -5.57 -14.33
C LYS A 19 -16.76 -4.57 -13.89
N ALA A 20 -17.82 -5.02 -13.23
CA ALA A 20 -18.89 -4.14 -12.74
C ALA A 20 -18.36 -3.15 -11.70
N LEU A 21 -17.48 -3.59 -10.80
CA LEU A 21 -16.81 -2.70 -9.83
C LEU A 21 -15.90 -1.70 -10.56
N TYR A 22 -15.08 -2.17 -11.52
CA TYR A 22 -14.24 -1.28 -12.34
C TYR A 22 -15.08 -0.21 -13.04
N GLU A 23 -16.17 -0.59 -13.73
CA GLU A 23 -17.05 0.34 -14.43
C GLU A 23 -17.72 1.33 -13.47
N LEU A 24 -18.09 0.90 -12.27
CA LEU A 24 -18.62 1.77 -11.23
C LEU A 24 -17.59 2.82 -10.78
N MET A 25 -16.38 2.39 -10.42
CA MET A 25 -15.31 3.29 -9.97
C MET A 25 -14.88 4.22 -11.11
N LYS A 26 -14.71 3.71 -12.33
CA LYS A 26 -14.37 4.49 -13.51
C LYS A 26 -15.45 5.52 -13.85
N GLY A 27 -16.72 5.13 -13.76
CA GLY A 27 -17.84 6.04 -13.97
C GLY A 27 -17.89 7.18 -12.93
N LEU A 28 -17.42 6.95 -11.70
CA LEU A 28 -17.27 8.01 -10.69
C LEU A 28 -16.13 8.97 -11.07
N GLU A 29 -14.96 8.45 -11.46
CA GLU A 29 -13.80 9.27 -11.88
C GLU A 29 -14.14 10.22 -13.04
N GLU A 30 -14.93 9.76 -14.01
CA GLU A 30 -15.27 10.49 -15.23
C GLU A 30 -16.35 11.57 -15.03
N GLN A 31 -16.91 11.70 -13.84
CA GLN A 31 -17.90 12.75 -13.57
C GLN A 31 -17.25 14.14 -13.51
N GLU A 32 -17.99 15.16 -13.93
CA GLU A 32 -17.55 16.55 -13.81
C GLU A 32 -17.47 17.03 -12.34
N LYS A 33 -18.27 16.42 -11.48
CA LYS A 33 -18.34 16.74 -10.03
C LYS A 33 -18.57 15.48 -9.22
N PRO A 34 -18.04 15.41 -7.98
CA PRO A 34 -18.29 14.29 -7.11
C PRO A 34 -19.78 14.14 -6.76
N THR A 35 -20.27 12.91 -6.59
CA THR A 35 -21.64 12.61 -6.17
C THR A 35 -21.95 13.19 -4.80
N VAL A 36 -20.96 13.25 -3.94
CA VAL A 36 -21.01 13.88 -2.61
C VAL A 36 -19.96 14.97 -2.55
N GLU A 37 -20.34 16.18 -2.12
CA GLU A 37 -19.41 17.30 -1.97
C GLU A 37 -18.32 16.97 -0.95
N ASN A 38 -17.06 17.09 -1.33
CA ASN A 38 -15.90 16.72 -0.52
C ASN A 38 -14.64 17.50 -0.95
N GLY A 39 -13.51 17.26 -0.30
CA GLY A 39 -12.21 17.87 -0.62
C GLY A 39 -11.26 16.98 -1.44
N PHE A 40 -11.67 15.75 -1.85
CA PHE A 40 -10.84 14.77 -2.55
C PHE A 40 -11.19 14.61 -4.04
N GLY A 41 -12.32 15.19 -4.49
CA GLY A 41 -12.79 15.08 -5.87
C GLY A 41 -13.67 13.85 -6.13
N THR A 42 -13.74 13.44 -7.40
CA THR A 42 -14.65 12.38 -7.89
C THR A 42 -14.22 10.98 -7.45
N ALA A 43 -12.92 10.74 -7.26
CA ALA A 43 -12.34 9.50 -6.78
C ALA A 43 -12.28 9.38 -5.24
N TRP A 44 -13.06 10.19 -4.52
CA TRP A 44 -13.16 10.06 -3.08
C TRP A 44 -13.85 8.73 -2.69
N LEU A 45 -13.26 7.99 -1.74
CA LEU A 45 -13.82 6.72 -1.26
C LEU A 45 -15.25 6.86 -0.73
N GLY A 46 -15.64 8.02 -0.19
CA GLY A 46 -17.02 8.29 0.19
C GLY A 46 -18.01 8.35 -0.99
N CYS A 47 -17.57 8.72 -2.19
CA CYS A 47 -18.40 8.61 -3.40
C CYS A 47 -18.64 7.14 -3.77
N LEU A 48 -17.65 6.28 -3.59
CA LEU A 48 -17.81 4.83 -3.78
C LEU A 48 -18.78 4.25 -2.75
N VAL A 49 -18.66 4.62 -1.47
CA VAL A 49 -19.59 4.20 -0.41
C VAL A 49 -21.02 4.57 -0.77
N ASP A 50 -21.28 5.82 -1.18
CA ASP A 50 -22.60 6.30 -1.59
C ASP A 50 -23.14 5.51 -2.79
N ALA A 51 -22.33 5.27 -3.82
CA ALA A 51 -22.68 4.50 -5.01
C ALA A 51 -22.98 3.02 -4.70
N LEU A 52 -22.39 2.47 -3.64
CA LEU A 52 -22.67 1.12 -3.15
C LEU A 52 -23.96 1.07 -2.27
N GLY A 53 -24.53 2.22 -1.93
CA GLY A 53 -25.72 2.37 -1.10
C GLY A 53 -25.43 2.40 0.40
N GLY A 54 -24.19 2.63 0.80
CA GLY A 54 -23.78 2.86 2.20
C GLY A 54 -23.91 4.31 2.63
N ASP A 55 -23.85 4.56 3.94
CA ASP A 55 -23.75 5.92 4.48
C ASP A 55 -22.26 6.23 4.76
N TRP A 56 -21.71 7.17 4.03
CA TRP A 56 -20.30 7.55 4.18
C TRP A 56 -19.97 8.25 5.51
N HIS A 57 -20.97 8.62 6.31
CA HIS A 57 -20.75 9.10 7.68
C HIS A 57 -20.45 7.96 8.66
N ASP A 58 -20.91 6.73 8.34
CA ASP A 58 -20.74 5.55 9.18
C ASP A 58 -19.56 4.68 8.76
N VAL A 59 -18.95 4.98 7.62
CA VAL A 59 -17.85 4.20 7.03
C VAL A 59 -16.57 5.03 6.98
N ARG A 60 -15.47 4.47 7.44
CA ARG A 60 -14.17 5.12 7.30
C ARG A 60 -13.76 5.18 5.83
N CYS A 61 -13.81 6.38 5.24
CA CYS A 61 -13.57 6.61 3.82
C CYS A 61 -12.76 7.89 3.53
N ARG A 62 -11.95 8.34 4.51
CA ARG A 62 -11.16 9.57 4.36
C ARG A 62 -9.92 9.33 3.50
N GLY A 63 -10.08 9.42 2.20
CA GLY A 63 -9.04 9.24 1.21
C GLY A 63 -9.64 9.09 -0.19
N HIS A 64 -8.80 8.83 -1.15
CA HIS A 64 -9.18 8.65 -2.55
C HIS A 64 -8.43 7.46 -3.16
N TRP A 65 -8.94 6.96 -4.29
CA TRP A 65 -8.21 6.00 -5.12
C TRP A 65 -7.63 6.68 -6.34
N ASP A 66 -6.60 6.03 -6.93
CA ASP A 66 -5.97 6.41 -8.19
C ASP A 66 -5.38 5.17 -8.89
N GLY A 67 -4.96 5.31 -10.15
CA GLY A 67 -4.29 4.25 -10.90
C GLY A 67 -5.18 3.04 -11.21
N LEU A 68 -6.49 3.27 -11.41
CA LEU A 68 -7.46 2.22 -11.68
C LEU A 68 -7.15 1.50 -12.99
N ASP A 69 -6.82 0.20 -12.92
CA ASP A 69 -6.53 -0.65 -14.07
C ASP A 69 -7.26 -1.99 -13.97
N PHE A 70 -7.81 -2.46 -15.09
CA PHE A 70 -8.50 -3.74 -15.22
C PHE A 70 -7.95 -4.50 -16.41
N ASP A 71 -7.22 -5.59 -16.15
CA ASP A 71 -6.59 -6.44 -17.17
C ASP A 71 -7.52 -7.48 -17.82
N GLY A 72 -8.80 -7.50 -17.42
CA GLY A 72 -9.80 -8.45 -17.84
C GLY A 72 -10.08 -9.56 -16.82
N TYR A 73 -9.30 -9.66 -15.75
CA TYR A 73 -9.44 -10.66 -14.69
C TYR A 73 -9.40 -10.05 -13.30
N VAL A 74 -8.44 -9.19 -13.05
CA VAL A 74 -8.25 -8.51 -11.76
C VAL A 74 -8.33 -7.00 -11.93
N LEU A 75 -8.75 -6.33 -10.88
CA LEU A 75 -8.75 -4.89 -10.76
C LEU A 75 -7.63 -4.47 -9.80
N THR A 76 -6.74 -3.58 -10.27
CA THR A 76 -5.68 -3.00 -9.47
C THR A 76 -5.85 -1.50 -9.36
N PHE A 77 -5.50 -0.95 -8.23
CA PHE A 77 -5.46 0.49 -7.96
C PHE A 77 -4.70 0.72 -6.65
N TRP A 78 -4.49 1.97 -6.31
CA TRP A 78 -3.97 2.36 -5.01
C TRP A 78 -4.84 3.42 -4.37
N THR A 79 -4.70 3.59 -3.05
CA THR A 79 -5.41 4.61 -2.28
C THR A 79 -4.44 5.41 -1.43
N GLU A 80 -4.74 6.71 -1.26
CA GLU A 80 -4.15 7.55 -0.23
C GLU A 80 -5.21 7.83 0.82
N THR A 81 -5.01 7.32 2.04
CA THR A 81 -5.98 7.39 3.12
C THR A 81 -5.36 7.97 4.40
N ALA A 82 -6.17 8.57 5.25
CA ALA A 82 -5.69 9.19 6.47
C ALA A 82 -5.44 8.15 7.56
N TRP A 83 -4.21 8.01 8.03
CA TRP A 83 -3.71 7.21 9.15
C TRP A 83 -3.62 5.71 8.94
N ALA A 84 -4.52 5.09 8.20
CA ALA A 84 -4.56 3.66 7.91
C ALA A 84 -5.49 3.39 6.75
N THR A 85 -5.51 2.15 6.23
CA THR A 85 -6.44 1.68 5.19
C THR A 85 -7.89 1.96 5.51
N CYS A 86 -8.72 2.10 4.49
CA CYS A 86 -10.18 2.23 4.61
C CYS A 86 -10.88 0.92 4.19
N ASN A 87 -10.49 -0.22 4.78
CA ASN A 87 -10.97 -1.56 4.40
C ASN A 87 -12.48 -1.72 4.56
N GLU A 88 -13.12 -0.96 5.45
CA GLU A 88 -14.59 -0.93 5.60
C GLU A 88 -15.32 -0.63 4.27
N VAL A 89 -14.70 0.16 3.38
CA VAL A 89 -15.24 0.42 2.04
C VAL A 89 -15.26 -0.87 1.21
N PHE A 90 -14.21 -1.68 1.30
CA PHE A 90 -14.09 -2.92 0.53
C PHE A 90 -14.96 -4.04 1.13
N GLU A 91 -15.29 -3.98 2.40
CA GLU A 91 -16.34 -4.83 2.98
C GLU A 91 -17.72 -4.51 2.38
N LEU A 92 -18.04 -3.24 2.11
CA LEU A 92 -19.25 -2.88 1.36
C LEU A 92 -19.20 -3.38 -0.09
N VAL A 93 -18.03 -3.33 -0.73
CA VAL A 93 -17.83 -3.92 -2.06
C VAL A 93 -18.17 -5.40 -2.04
N ARG A 94 -17.65 -6.17 -1.06
CA ARG A 94 -17.95 -7.61 -0.90
C ARG A 94 -19.44 -7.90 -0.63
N GLN A 95 -20.11 -7.04 0.11
CA GLN A 95 -21.56 -7.16 0.31
C GLN A 95 -22.35 -6.98 -0.99
N LYS A 96 -21.91 -6.08 -1.87
CA LYS A 96 -22.54 -5.80 -3.17
C LYS A 96 -22.16 -6.82 -4.23
N PHE A 97 -20.93 -7.30 -4.21
CA PHE A 97 -20.30 -8.23 -5.15
C PHE A 97 -19.71 -9.41 -4.37
N PRO A 98 -20.52 -10.43 -4.02
CA PRO A 98 -20.13 -11.44 -3.03
C PRO A 98 -19.02 -12.39 -3.47
N SER A 99 -18.68 -12.47 -4.77
CA SER A 99 -17.56 -13.27 -5.23
C SER A 99 -16.22 -12.56 -5.06
N LEU A 100 -16.21 -11.24 -4.82
CA LEU A 100 -14.98 -10.47 -4.80
C LEU A 100 -14.21 -10.68 -3.50
N CYS A 101 -12.91 -10.88 -3.68
CA CYS A 101 -11.90 -10.83 -2.62
C CYS A 101 -10.95 -9.69 -2.92
N TYR A 102 -10.44 -9.03 -1.87
CA TYR A 102 -9.43 -8.00 -2.02
C TYR A 102 -8.17 -8.37 -1.26
N TYR A 103 -7.04 -8.02 -1.86
CA TYR A 103 -5.71 -8.13 -1.28
C TYR A 103 -5.08 -6.74 -1.26
N TYR A 104 -4.30 -6.45 -0.25
CA TYR A 104 -3.64 -5.15 -0.16
C TYR A 104 -2.26 -5.23 0.49
N ARG A 105 -1.44 -4.24 0.17
CA ARG A 105 -0.21 -3.90 0.88
C ARG A 105 -0.27 -2.42 1.25
N ALA A 106 -0.17 -2.13 2.54
CA ALA A 106 -0.33 -0.80 3.11
C ALA A 106 0.96 -0.29 3.76
N GLU A 107 1.25 0.99 3.56
CA GLU A 107 2.44 1.68 4.00
C GLU A 107 2.06 3.02 4.63
N GLU A 108 2.28 3.17 5.93
CA GLU A 108 2.15 4.44 6.64
C GLU A 108 3.49 4.74 7.35
N PRO A 109 4.42 5.44 6.68
CA PRO A 109 5.79 5.62 7.18
C PRO A 109 5.89 6.53 8.41
N GLY A 110 4.91 7.42 8.64
CA GLY A 110 4.96 8.36 9.75
C GLY A 110 4.82 7.72 11.12
N MET A 111 4.17 6.54 11.20
CA MET A 111 4.07 5.72 12.42
C MET A 111 4.84 4.41 12.29
N GLY A 112 5.44 4.14 11.13
CA GLY A 112 6.12 2.88 10.85
C GLY A 112 5.15 1.70 10.73
N ASP A 113 3.93 1.94 10.22
CA ASP A 113 2.92 0.92 10.05
C ASP A 113 2.92 0.36 8.62
N TYR A 114 3.42 -0.87 8.49
CA TYR A 114 3.50 -1.62 7.25
C TYR A 114 2.77 -2.94 7.42
N TYR A 115 1.79 -3.24 6.54
CA TYR A 115 0.98 -4.45 6.70
C TYR A 115 0.29 -4.88 5.40
N THR A 116 -0.10 -6.17 5.36
CA THR A 116 -0.79 -6.81 4.24
C THR A 116 -1.77 -7.85 4.76
N ASN A 117 -2.83 -8.14 4.00
CA ASN A 117 -3.69 -9.31 4.22
C ASN A 117 -3.36 -10.46 3.26
N ASP A 118 -2.39 -10.31 2.38
CA ASP A 118 -1.96 -11.37 1.47
C ASP A 118 -1.03 -12.38 2.18
N ILE A 119 -1.63 -13.29 2.95
CA ILE A 119 -0.93 -14.28 3.77
C ILE A 119 -0.01 -15.15 2.92
N GLU A 120 -0.50 -15.59 1.76
CA GLU A 120 0.22 -16.50 0.88
C GLU A 120 1.24 -15.79 -0.04
N GLY A 121 1.23 -14.44 -0.08
CA GLY A 121 2.10 -13.67 -0.95
C GLY A 121 1.78 -13.84 -2.43
N ARG A 122 0.50 -13.97 -2.77
CA ARG A 122 0.06 -14.20 -4.15
C ARG A 122 0.24 -12.97 -5.05
N TYR A 123 -0.02 -11.80 -4.49
CA TYR A 123 0.08 -10.51 -5.16
C TYR A 123 1.15 -9.62 -4.55
N TYR A 124 1.39 -9.78 -3.25
CA TYR A 124 2.36 -9.03 -2.46
C TYR A 124 3.26 -10.01 -1.68
N PRO A 125 4.17 -10.72 -2.37
CA PRO A 125 5.07 -11.69 -1.74
C PRO A 125 6.08 -11.02 -0.82
N GLU A 126 6.38 -9.75 -1.02
CA GLU A 126 7.38 -9.03 -0.27
C GLU A 126 6.95 -8.82 1.19
N ARG A 127 7.87 -9.11 2.09
CA ARG A 127 7.68 -8.98 3.55
C ARG A 127 8.52 -7.87 4.17
N TYR A 128 9.45 -7.31 3.40
CA TYR A 128 10.34 -6.24 3.85
C TYR A 128 10.42 -5.13 2.84
N LEU A 129 10.45 -3.90 3.33
CA LEU A 129 10.79 -2.69 2.60
C LEU A 129 12.05 -2.11 3.23
N ILE A 130 13.09 -1.90 2.46
CA ILE A 130 14.22 -1.09 2.87
C ILE A 130 14.15 0.29 2.21
N ASP A 131 14.42 1.31 3.00
CA ASP A 131 14.62 2.69 2.57
C ASP A 131 15.91 3.19 3.19
N LEU A 132 16.87 3.60 2.38
CA LEU A 132 18.20 3.98 2.84
C LEU A 132 18.80 5.14 2.04
N SER A 133 19.70 5.87 2.71
CA SER A 133 20.66 6.79 2.10
C SER A 133 22.07 6.35 2.47
N THR A 134 22.93 6.16 1.50
CA THR A 134 24.30 5.69 1.71
C THR A 134 25.23 6.81 2.23
N ASP A 135 26.46 6.45 2.61
CA ASP A 135 27.54 7.39 2.94
C ASP A 135 27.88 8.38 1.80
N LYS A 136 27.54 8.03 0.56
CA LYS A 136 27.71 8.87 -0.64
C LYS A 136 26.48 9.73 -0.95
N GLY A 137 25.37 9.53 -0.24
CA GLY A 137 24.10 10.20 -0.48
C GLY A 137 23.29 9.55 -1.62
N ASP A 138 23.64 8.34 -2.04
CA ASP A 138 22.80 7.56 -2.96
C ASP A 138 21.58 7.04 -2.19
N TRP A 139 20.40 7.27 -2.73
CA TRP A 139 19.14 6.88 -2.12
C TRP A 139 18.55 5.66 -2.82
N HIS A 140 18.04 4.69 -2.02
CA HIS A 140 17.44 3.45 -2.50
C HIS A 140 16.19 3.09 -1.71
N THR A 141 15.18 2.58 -2.40
CA THR A 141 13.98 1.97 -1.83
C THR A 141 13.69 0.69 -2.58
N GLU A 142 13.70 -0.44 -1.87
CA GLU A 142 13.51 -1.77 -2.47
C GLU A 142 12.69 -2.69 -1.58
N TYR A 143 12.00 -3.64 -2.22
CA TYR A 143 11.15 -4.64 -1.57
C TYR A 143 11.77 -6.02 -1.65
N PHE A 144 11.62 -6.81 -0.56
CA PHE A 144 12.18 -8.15 -0.46
C PHE A 144 11.18 -9.14 0.15
N GLU A 145 11.17 -10.37 -0.37
CA GLU A 145 10.34 -11.45 0.15
C GLU A 145 10.83 -11.94 1.52
N ASP A 146 12.13 -11.92 1.75
CA ASP A 146 12.75 -12.38 2.98
C ASP A 146 14.00 -11.57 3.38
N ARG A 147 14.43 -11.74 4.63
CA ARG A 147 15.62 -11.03 5.17
C ARG A 147 16.94 -11.48 4.53
N THR A 148 17.00 -12.69 3.98
CA THR A 148 18.24 -13.18 3.37
C THR A 148 18.54 -12.41 2.11
N SER A 149 17.55 -12.32 1.22
CA SER A 149 17.65 -11.54 -0.03
C SER A 149 17.91 -10.05 0.23
N LEU A 150 17.28 -9.48 1.28
CA LEU A 150 17.53 -8.10 1.70
C LEU A 150 19.00 -7.92 2.14
N TYR A 151 19.53 -8.81 2.96
CA TYR A 151 20.92 -8.70 3.43
C TYR A 151 21.93 -8.92 2.32
N GLU A 152 21.68 -9.85 1.38
CA GLU A 152 22.51 -10.07 0.21
C GLU A 152 22.58 -8.80 -0.67
N TRP A 153 21.43 -8.18 -0.91
CA TRP A 153 21.37 -6.92 -1.66
C TRP A 153 22.09 -5.78 -0.92
N LEU A 154 21.91 -5.67 0.40
CA LEU A 154 22.58 -4.63 1.20
C LEU A 154 24.11 -4.86 1.24
N GLU A 155 24.59 -6.14 1.25
CA GLU A 155 25.98 -6.50 1.12
C GLU A 155 26.57 -6.00 -0.23
N GLU A 156 25.82 -6.13 -1.34
CA GLU A 156 26.21 -5.61 -2.64
C GLU A 156 26.36 -4.08 -2.66
N ILE A 157 25.40 -3.36 -2.08
CA ILE A 157 25.44 -1.89 -1.97
C ILE A 157 26.60 -1.43 -1.08
N ALA A 158 26.78 -2.07 0.07
CA ALA A 158 27.78 -1.67 1.06
C ALA A 158 29.20 -2.13 0.74
N GLY A 159 29.35 -3.19 -0.06
CA GLY A 159 30.64 -3.82 -0.34
C GLY A 159 31.28 -4.51 0.87
N VAL A 160 30.48 -4.84 1.89
CA VAL A 160 30.90 -5.53 3.12
C VAL A 160 29.85 -6.55 3.50
N PRO A 161 30.23 -7.67 4.19
CA PRO A 161 29.26 -8.67 4.63
C PRO A 161 28.19 -8.10 5.56
N VAL A 162 26.92 -8.42 5.27
CA VAL A 162 25.73 -8.10 6.10
C VAL A 162 24.91 -9.38 6.27
N ARG A 163 24.80 -9.88 7.50
CA ARG A 163 24.14 -11.16 7.80
C ARG A 163 23.22 -11.13 9.01
N SER A 164 23.19 -10.01 9.70
CA SER A 164 22.41 -9.82 10.91
C SER A 164 21.97 -8.37 11.09
N GLU A 165 21.00 -8.14 11.95
CA GLU A 165 20.59 -6.78 12.35
C GLU A 165 21.75 -5.99 12.96
N GLN A 166 22.67 -6.66 13.65
CA GLN A 166 23.84 -6.03 14.23
C GLN A 166 24.82 -5.56 13.16
N ASP A 167 24.96 -6.31 12.04
CA ASP A 167 25.78 -5.87 10.91
C ASP A 167 25.15 -4.64 10.22
N VAL A 168 23.81 -4.60 10.09
CA VAL A 168 23.07 -3.46 9.56
C VAL A 168 23.32 -2.21 10.44
N GLN A 169 23.15 -2.35 11.75
CA GLN A 169 23.38 -1.23 12.68
C GLN A 169 24.84 -0.74 12.61
N SER A 170 25.81 -1.65 12.56
CA SER A 170 27.24 -1.29 12.44
C SER A 170 27.55 -0.61 11.10
N LEU A 171 26.83 -0.98 10.04
CA LEU A 171 26.95 -0.37 8.73
C LEU A 171 26.38 1.06 8.73
N GLU A 172 25.19 1.24 9.30
CA GLU A 172 24.55 2.54 9.44
C GLU A 172 25.41 3.51 10.25
N GLU A 173 25.88 3.11 11.45
CA GLU A 173 26.78 3.91 12.29
C GLU A 173 28.03 4.37 11.52
N ARG A 174 28.63 3.47 10.72
CA ARG A 174 29.79 3.79 9.88
C ARG A 174 29.47 4.77 8.75
N TRP A 175 28.28 4.66 8.14
CA TRP A 175 27.83 5.58 7.10
C TRP A 175 27.52 6.96 7.68
N GLU A 176 26.89 7.03 8.85
CA GLU A 176 26.62 8.29 9.56
C GLU A 176 27.88 9.05 9.95
N GLU A 177 28.98 8.34 10.30
CA GLU A 177 30.29 8.98 10.58
C GLU A 177 30.84 9.72 9.35
N ILE A 178 30.51 9.29 8.12
CA ILE A 178 30.94 9.88 6.86
C ILE A 178 29.94 10.92 6.38
N ASN A 179 28.66 10.58 6.41
CA ASN A 179 27.53 11.41 6.00
C ASN A 179 26.44 11.39 7.08
N PRO A 180 26.25 12.48 7.84
CA PRO A 180 25.24 12.54 8.90
C PRO A 180 23.79 12.37 8.44
N ASP A 181 23.53 12.47 7.13
CA ASP A 181 22.21 12.26 6.53
C ASP A 181 22.03 10.81 6.00
N ALA A 182 23.02 9.94 6.21
CA ALA A 182 22.91 8.52 5.89
C ALA A 182 21.98 7.82 6.91
N TYR A 183 21.21 6.82 6.42
CA TYR A 183 20.34 6.03 7.27
C TYR A 183 20.00 4.69 6.60
N ILE A 184 19.55 3.71 7.38
CA ILE A 184 19.04 2.42 6.92
C ILE A 184 17.75 2.10 7.68
N ASN A 185 16.60 2.24 7.03
CA ASN A 185 15.31 1.85 7.58
C ASN A 185 14.83 0.54 6.95
N ILE A 186 14.66 -0.50 7.77
CA ILE A 186 14.07 -1.77 7.36
C ILE A 186 12.71 -1.91 8.03
N ASN A 187 11.67 -1.98 7.21
CA ASN A 187 10.28 -2.12 7.65
C ASN A 187 9.78 -3.51 7.29
N GLU A 188 9.16 -4.19 8.26
CA GLU A 188 8.56 -5.51 8.06
C GLU A 188 7.05 -5.38 7.91
N PHE A 189 6.48 -5.95 6.84
CA PHE A 189 5.05 -6.01 6.63
C PHE A 189 4.42 -7.05 7.56
N LYS A 190 3.62 -6.58 8.51
CA LYS A 190 2.79 -7.43 9.37
C LYS A 190 1.68 -8.07 8.54
N VAL A 191 1.47 -9.36 8.69
CA VAL A 191 0.41 -10.08 7.99
C VAL A 191 -0.81 -10.18 8.89
N PHE A 192 -1.97 -9.72 8.43
CA PHE A 192 -3.24 -9.79 9.12
C PHE A 192 -4.21 -10.71 8.37
N GLU A 193 -4.99 -11.50 9.11
CA GLU A 193 -6.18 -12.18 8.59
C GLU A 193 -7.35 -11.20 8.72
N ASP A 194 -7.98 -10.83 7.56
CA ASP A 194 -9.21 -10.02 7.51
C ASP A 194 -10.47 -10.91 7.60
#